data_50fc13a53b2e0a50d070880f94364224
#
_entry.id   50fc13a53b2e0a50d070880f94364224
#
_cell.length_a   1.000
_cell.length_b   1.000
_cell.length_c   1.000
_cell.angle_alpha   90.00
_cell.angle_beta   90.00
_cell.angle_gamma   90.00
#
_symmetry.space_group_name_H-M   'P 1'
#
loop_
_entity.id
_entity.type
_entity.pdbx_description
1 polymer ?
#
loop_
_entity_poly.entity_id
_entity_poly.type
_entity_poly.pdbx_seq_one_letter_code
_entity_poly.pdbx_strand_id
1 'polypeptide(L)'
;MEMTQKIKIFGATPSPYTQKILAAFRYRHIPYIVYNGDIVKKITKLGIDLPKPVLLPTILLKNDDGAIVATTDSTPIIRRLENDFSERKIIPDDPALAFVNYLLEDFGDEWVTKYMFHYRWYFKEDADVAGTILPLVDIAVNTPNETLAQYKEIVSKRQIDRLWVVGSNDETADFIDASYKRFLNLMEEHLLNSPFLL
;
A
#
# COMPACT_ATOMS: atom_id res chain seq x y z
N MET A 1 -2.02 -23.40 -24.20
CA MET A 1 -1.94 -22.68 -22.89
C MET A 1 -1.60 -21.24 -23.25
N GLU A 2 -2.64 -20.40 -23.37
CA GLU A 2 -2.39 -18.97 -23.55
C GLU A 2 -1.59 -18.46 -22.38
N MET A 3 -0.42 -17.84 -22.64
CA MET A 3 0.34 -17.16 -21.58
C MET A 3 -0.52 -16.04 -21.04
N THR A 4 -1.11 -16.23 -19.87
CA THR A 4 -1.90 -15.22 -19.20
C THR A 4 -1.09 -13.94 -19.11
N GLN A 5 -1.56 -12.87 -19.74
CA GLN A 5 -0.84 -11.60 -19.80
C GLN A 5 -0.63 -11.09 -18.36
N LYS A 6 0.65 -10.93 -17.97
CA LYS A 6 1.00 -10.45 -16.62
C LYS A 6 0.48 -9.04 -16.40
N ILE A 7 -0.20 -8.83 -15.27
CA ILE A 7 -0.70 -7.51 -14.87
C ILE A 7 0.48 -6.62 -14.46
N LYS A 8 0.52 -5.38 -14.94
CA LYS A 8 1.55 -4.41 -14.60
C LYS A 8 1.14 -3.60 -13.37
N ILE A 9 1.96 -3.67 -12.33
CA ILE A 9 1.78 -2.95 -11.06
C ILE A 9 2.89 -1.91 -10.94
N PHE A 10 2.52 -0.65 -10.80
CA PHE A 10 3.42 0.46 -10.51
C PHE A 10 3.27 0.79 -9.03
N GLY A 11 4.32 0.56 -8.24
CA GLY A 11 4.25 0.65 -6.80
C GLY A 11 5.61 0.89 -6.17
N ALA A 12 5.62 0.99 -4.85
CA ALA A 12 6.83 1.17 -4.06
C ALA A 12 6.83 0.20 -2.87
N THR A 13 7.97 -0.43 -2.61
CA THR A 13 8.12 -1.40 -1.52
C THR A 13 7.66 -0.86 -0.14
N PRO A 14 7.95 0.41 0.25
CA PRO A 14 7.52 0.93 1.54
C PRO A 14 6.05 1.37 1.59
N SER A 15 5.29 1.24 0.49
CA SER A 15 3.86 1.56 0.47
C SER A 15 3.05 0.38 1.02
N PRO A 16 2.25 0.56 2.10
CA PRO A 16 1.40 -0.50 2.66
C PRO A 16 0.37 -1.00 1.64
N TYR A 17 -0.23 -0.11 0.88
CA TYR A 17 -1.21 -0.48 -0.16
C TYR A 17 -0.58 -1.21 -1.35
N THR A 18 0.69 -0.93 -1.68
CA THR A 18 1.44 -1.77 -2.64
C THR A 18 1.62 -3.18 -2.08
N GLN A 19 2.00 -3.33 -0.81
CA GLN A 19 2.16 -4.64 -0.18
C GLN A 19 0.82 -5.39 -0.08
N LYS A 20 -0.28 -4.71 0.25
CA LYS A 20 -1.65 -5.27 0.24
C LYS A 20 -1.97 -5.90 -1.11
N ILE A 21 -1.80 -5.17 -2.20
CA ILE A 21 -2.07 -5.68 -3.55
C ILE A 21 -1.13 -6.84 -3.90
N LEU A 22 0.16 -6.75 -3.59
CA LEU A 22 1.10 -7.84 -3.86
C LEU A 22 0.77 -9.10 -3.07
N ALA A 23 0.31 -8.98 -1.82
CA ALA A 23 -0.16 -10.10 -1.02
C ALA A 23 -1.39 -10.76 -1.66
N ALA A 24 -2.38 -9.96 -2.08
CA ALA A 24 -3.57 -10.45 -2.77
C ALA A 24 -3.22 -11.21 -4.06
N PHE A 25 -2.34 -10.65 -4.90
CA PHE A 25 -1.90 -11.29 -6.14
C PHE A 25 -1.15 -12.60 -5.90
N ARG A 26 -0.28 -12.65 -4.88
CA ARG A 26 0.46 -13.87 -4.50
C ARG A 26 -0.49 -14.95 -4.00
N TYR A 27 -1.40 -14.61 -3.08
CA TYR A 27 -2.38 -15.54 -2.56
C TYR A 27 -3.27 -16.12 -3.66
N ARG A 28 -3.74 -15.28 -4.59
CA ARG A 28 -4.62 -15.67 -5.70
C ARG A 28 -3.88 -16.26 -6.90
N HIS A 29 -2.55 -16.34 -6.87
CA HIS A 29 -1.72 -16.79 -7.99
C HIS A 29 -1.93 -16.01 -9.30
N ILE A 30 -2.29 -14.72 -9.20
CA ILE A 30 -2.47 -13.85 -10.37
C ILE A 30 -1.08 -13.41 -10.86
N PRO A 31 -0.72 -13.67 -12.13
CA PRO A 31 0.59 -13.30 -12.68
C PRO A 31 0.74 -11.78 -12.80
N TYR A 32 1.85 -11.24 -12.31
CA TYR A 32 2.12 -9.80 -12.35
C TYR A 32 3.60 -9.46 -12.58
N ILE A 33 3.86 -8.19 -12.89
CA ILE A 33 5.19 -7.58 -12.93
C ILE A 33 5.13 -6.28 -12.14
N VAL A 34 6.07 -6.06 -11.21
CA VAL A 34 6.19 -4.82 -10.44
C VAL A 34 7.18 -3.87 -11.09
N TYR A 35 6.78 -2.62 -11.24
CA TYR A 35 7.60 -1.50 -11.67
C TYR A 35 7.77 -0.52 -10.52
N ASN A 36 8.99 -0.39 -10.01
CA ASN A 36 9.36 0.60 -9.00
C ASN A 36 9.89 1.88 -9.66
N GLY A 37 10.00 2.96 -8.88
CA GLY A 37 10.51 4.26 -9.31
C GLY A 37 9.44 5.16 -9.89
N ASP A 38 9.83 6.25 -10.58
CA ASP A 38 8.93 7.27 -11.11
C ASP A 38 7.79 6.68 -11.95
N ILE A 39 6.65 6.46 -11.30
CA ILE A 39 5.47 5.83 -11.92
C ILE A 39 4.82 6.76 -12.94
N VAL A 40 4.82 8.08 -12.69
CA VAL A 40 4.26 9.08 -13.59
C VAL A 40 4.97 8.99 -14.94
N LYS A 41 6.29 9.09 -14.92
CA LYS A 41 7.11 8.98 -16.13
C LYS A 41 6.94 7.66 -16.85
N LYS A 42 6.83 6.54 -16.11
CA LYS A 42 6.68 5.20 -16.70
C LYS A 42 5.33 5.02 -17.38
N ILE A 43 4.23 5.44 -16.75
CA ILE A 43 2.88 5.33 -17.31
C ILE A 43 2.71 6.26 -18.50
N THR A 44 3.19 7.51 -18.40
CA THR A 44 3.14 8.48 -19.50
C THR A 44 3.90 7.99 -20.74
N LYS A 45 5.06 7.31 -20.54
CA LYS A 45 5.80 6.70 -21.67
C LYS A 45 5.03 5.59 -22.39
N LEU A 46 4.04 4.99 -21.75
CA LEU A 46 3.17 3.98 -22.36
C LEU A 46 2.01 4.61 -23.14
N GLY A 47 1.89 5.94 -23.15
CA GLY A 47 0.75 6.66 -23.77
C GLY A 47 -0.57 6.46 -23.00
N ILE A 48 -0.52 6.14 -21.71
CA ILE A 48 -1.68 5.89 -20.87
C ILE A 48 -1.89 7.10 -19.96
N ASP A 49 -3.15 7.54 -19.86
CA ASP A 49 -3.52 8.62 -18.97
C ASP A 49 -3.32 8.24 -17.49
N LEU A 50 -2.86 9.20 -16.71
CA LEU A 50 -2.68 9.01 -15.28
C LEU A 50 -4.02 9.03 -14.55
N PRO A 51 -4.20 8.19 -13.50
CA PRO A 51 -5.38 8.24 -12.66
C PRO A 51 -5.40 9.55 -11.84
N LYS A 52 -6.58 9.96 -11.39
CA LYS A 52 -6.77 11.12 -10.53
C LYS A 52 -7.50 10.72 -9.26
N PRO A 53 -6.84 10.78 -8.09
CA PRO A 53 -5.42 11.13 -7.84
C PRO A 53 -4.44 10.02 -8.30
N VAL A 54 -3.15 10.37 -8.44
CA VAL A 54 -2.07 9.38 -8.64
C VAL A 54 -1.69 8.82 -7.29
N LEU A 55 -2.00 7.56 -7.03
CA LEU A 55 -1.69 6.85 -5.79
C LEU A 55 -0.89 5.57 -6.05
N LEU A 56 -0.25 5.05 -5.01
CA LEU A 56 0.44 3.77 -5.02
C LEU A 56 -0.41 2.69 -4.32
N PRO A 57 -0.58 1.51 -4.94
CA PRO A 57 -0.14 1.15 -6.28
C PRO A 57 -1.07 1.71 -7.36
N THR A 58 -0.53 1.93 -8.57
CA THR A 58 -1.31 2.08 -9.80
C THR A 58 -1.16 0.82 -10.64
N ILE A 59 -2.25 0.30 -11.16
CA ILE A 59 -2.29 -0.97 -11.90
C ILE A 59 -2.87 -0.73 -13.30
N LEU A 60 -2.31 -1.41 -14.31
CA LEU A 60 -2.88 -1.38 -15.65
C LEU A 60 -3.89 -2.51 -15.84
N LEU A 61 -5.14 -2.17 -16.01
CA LEU A 61 -6.25 -3.10 -16.25
C LEU A 61 -6.99 -2.73 -17.53
N LYS A 62 -7.70 -3.69 -18.13
CA LYS A 62 -8.62 -3.41 -19.23
C LYS A 62 -9.90 -2.79 -18.68
N ASN A 63 -10.41 -1.73 -19.30
CA ASN A 63 -11.76 -1.25 -19.04
C ASN A 63 -12.81 -2.10 -19.81
N ASP A 64 -14.09 -1.73 -19.71
CA ASP A 64 -15.19 -2.47 -20.35
C ASP A 64 -15.10 -2.45 -21.88
N ASP A 65 -14.45 -1.44 -22.46
CA ASP A 65 -14.20 -1.33 -23.90
C ASP A 65 -12.96 -2.13 -24.35
N GLY A 66 -12.25 -2.78 -23.42
CA GLY A 66 -11.03 -3.53 -23.67
C GLY A 66 -9.76 -2.67 -23.74
N ALA A 67 -9.84 -1.36 -23.56
CA ALA A 67 -8.69 -0.47 -23.51
C ALA A 67 -7.93 -0.60 -22.18
N ILE A 68 -6.59 -0.49 -22.25
CA ILE A 68 -5.76 -0.50 -21.05
C ILE A 68 -5.83 0.87 -20.36
N VAL A 69 -6.23 0.88 -19.11
CA VAL A 69 -6.32 2.08 -18.27
C VAL A 69 -5.52 1.92 -16.99
N ALA A 70 -4.99 3.04 -16.48
CA ALA A 70 -4.33 3.09 -15.20
C ALA A 70 -5.38 3.26 -14.08
N THR A 71 -5.43 2.29 -13.17
CA THR A 71 -6.38 2.23 -12.06
C THR A 71 -5.62 2.30 -10.74
N THR A 72 -6.11 3.08 -9.81
CA THR A 72 -5.56 3.25 -8.47
C THR A 72 -6.62 2.93 -7.42
N ASP A 73 -6.19 2.89 -6.14
CA ASP A 73 -6.94 2.44 -4.98
C ASP A 73 -7.06 0.91 -4.87
N SER A 74 -6.52 0.38 -3.76
CA SER A 74 -6.38 -1.08 -3.58
C SER A 74 -7.71 -1.79 -3.38
N THR A 75 -8.65 -1.19 -2.68
CA THR A 75 -9.96 -1.81 -2.36
C THR A 75 -10.82 -2.06 -3.61
N PRO A 76 -11.14 -1.06 -4.46
CA PRO A 76 -11.89 -1.32 -5.69
C PRO A 76 -11.13 -2.22 -6.67
N ILE A 77 -9.78 -2.17 -6.70
CA ILE A 77 -8.98 -3.08 -7.51
C ILE A 77 -9.19 -4.53 -7.05
N ILE A 78 -9.08 -4.83 -5.75
CA ILE A 78 -9.28 -6.18 -5.22
C ILE A 78 -10.70 -6.68 -5.57
N ARG A 79 -11.72 -5.87 -5.35
CA ARG A 79 -13.11 -6.22 -5.67
C ARG A 79 -13.33 -6.52 -7.14
N ARG A 80 -12.70 -5.74 -8.01
CA ARG A 80 -12.74 -6.02 -9.44
C ARG A 80 -12.07 -7.34 -9.77
N LEU A 81 -10.90 -7.63 -9.19
CA LEU A 81 -10.18 -8.88 -9.41
C LEU A 81 -10.98 -10.11 -8.90
N GLU A 82 -11.88 -9.97 -7.91
CA GLU A 82 -12.80 -11.04 -7.50
C GLU A 82 -13.74 -11.47 -8.65
N ASN A 83 -14.12 -10.54 -9.53
CA ASN A 83 -14.94 -10.82 -10.69
C ASN A 83 -14.12 -11.34 -11.88
N ASP A 84 -12.91 -10.81 -12.08
CA ASP A 84 -12.04 -11.14 -13.21
C ASP A 84 -11.37 -12.53 -13.07
N PHE A 85 -11.20 -13.00 -11.82
CA PHE A 85 -10.56 -14.29 -11.48
C PHE A 85 -11.44 -15.08 -10.50
N SER A 86 -11.85 -16.28 -10.88
CA SER A 86 -12.77 -17.11 -10.07
C SER A 86 -12.08 -17.91 -8.96
N GLU A 87 -10.76 -18.14 -9.07
CA GLU A 87 -10.03 -19.01 -8.14
C GLU A 87 -9.45 -18.23 -6.96
N ARG A 88 -9.35 -18.91 -5.82
CA ARG A 88 -8.71 -18.42 -4.59
C ARG A 88 -9.19 -17.02 -4.20
N LYS A 89 -10.51 -16.85 -4.17
CA LYS A 89 -11.15 -15.59 -3.74
C LYS A 89 -10.68 -15.18 -2.34
N ILE A 90 -10.60 -13.87 -2.10
CA ILE A 90 -10.26 -13.29 -0.80
C ILE A 90 -11.54 -12.90 -0.06
N ILE A 91 -12.57 -12.50 -0.81
CA ILE A 91 -13.85 -12.09 -0.24
C ILE A 91 -14.73 -13.34 -0.10
N PRO A 92 -15.20 -13.68 1.12
CA PRO A 92 -16.10 -14.80 1.35
C PRO A 92 -17.41 -14.69 0.57
N ASP A 93 -17.98 -15.83 0.14
CA ASP A 93 -19.29 -15.87 -0.53
C ASP A 93 -20.45 -15.68 0.46
N ASP A 94 -20.28 -16.02 1.74
CA ASP A 94 -21.27 -15.76 2.79
C ASP A 94 -21.38 -14.24 3.07
N PRO A 95 -22.59 -13.65 3.01
CA PRO A 95 -22.75 -12.21 3.15
C PRO A 95 -22.33 -11.65 4.52
N ALA A 96 -22.49 -12.43 5.60
CA ALA A 96 -22.10 -11.99 6.94
C ALA A 96 -20.57 -11.99 7.07
N LEU A 97 -19.90 -13.04 6.58
CA LEU A 97 -18.44 -13.08 6.54
C LEU A 97 -17.86 -12.03 5.57
N ALA A 98 -18.49 -11.79 4.42
CA ALA A 98 -18.10 -10.72 3.49
C ALA A 98 -18.18 -9.34 4.14
N PHE A 99 -19.20 -9.10 4.98
CA PHE A 99 -19.29 -7.85 5.75
C PHE A 99 -18.18 -7.74 6.79
N VAL A 100 -17.87 -8.80 7.53
CA VAL A 100 -16.75 -8.82 8.49
C VAL A 100 -15.42 -8.60 7.76
N ASN A 101 -15.23 -9.26 6.61
CA ASN A 101 -14.05 -9.05 5.76
C ASN A 101 -13.90 -7.59 5.35
N TYR A 102 -14.98 -6.93 4.96
CA TYR A 102 -14.99 -5.51 4.63
C TYR A 102 -14.56 -4.64 5.81
N LEU A 103 -15.12 -4.90 7.01
CA LEU A 103 -14.76 -4.15 8.22
C LEU A 103 -13.28 -4.34 8.61
N LEU A 104 -12.75 -5.56 8.44
CA LEU A 104 -11.33 -5.85 8.73
C LEU A 104 -10.40 -5.18 7.69
N GLU A 105 -10.81 -5.15 6.42
CA GLU A 105 -10.08 -4.44 5.37
C GLU A 105 -10.05 -2.93 5.67
N ASP A 106 -11.20 -2.32 5.97
CA ASP A 106 -11.30 -0.90 6.33
C ASP A 106 -10.48 -0.56 7.58
N PHE A 107 -10.55 -1.41 8.61
CA PHE A 107 -9.72 -1.25 9.80
C PHE A 107 -8.22 -1.30 9.47
N GLY A 108 -7.80 -2.23 8.62
CA GLY A 108 -6.41 -2.33 8.16
C GLY A 108 -5.95 -1.09 7.40
N ASP A 109 -6.78 -0.62 6.47
CA ASP A 109 -6.46 0.49 5.58
C ASP A 109 -6.50 1.85 6.30
N GLU A 110 -7.48 2.09 7.18
CA GLU A 110 -7.75 3.42 7.71
C GLU A 110 -7.28 3.60 9.17
N TRP A 111 -7.10 2.51 9.93
CA TRP A 111 -6.69 2.59 11.34
C TRP A 111 -5.28 2.04 11.58
N VAL A 112 -4.96 0.85 11.12
CA VAL A 112 -3.62 0.25 11.32
C VAL A 112 -2.54 1.07 10.60
N THR A 113 -2.84 1.66 9.46
CA THR A 113 -1.92 2.56 8.74
C THR A 113 -1.59 3.83 9.53
N LYS A 114 -2.46 4.28 10.44
CA LYS A 114 -2.16 5.41 11.34
C LYS A 114 -1.06 5.07 12.33
N TYR A 115 -1.05 3.84 12.88
CA TYR A 115 0.06 3.36 13.71
C TYR A 115 1.37 3.37 12.92
N MET A 116 1.36 2.83 11.70
CA MET A 116 2.54 2.84 10.84
C MET A 116 3.06 4.26 10.61
N PHE A 117 2.17 5.24 10.37
CA PHE A 117 2.57 6.62 10.14
C PHE A 117 3.17 7.25 11.41
N HIS A 118 2.57 7.01 12.58
CA HIS A 118 3.10 7.42 13.87
C HIS A 118 4.50 6.88 14.10
N TYR A 119 4.69 5.56 14.08
CA TYR A 119 5.99 4.94 14.33
C TYR A 119 7.06 5.35 13.30
N ARG A 120 6.68 5.63 12.09
CA ARG A 120 7.62 6.04 11.03
C ARG A 120 8.10 7.47 11.16
N TRP A 121 7.29 8.39 11.73
CA TRP A 121 7.57 9.82 11.64
C TRP A 121 7.59 10.57 12.98
N TYR A 122 7.07 9.98 14.05
CA TYR A 122 7.04 10.61 15.37
C TYR A 122 8.39 10.50 16.08
N PHE A 123 9.02 9.32 16.07
CA PHE A 123 10.31 9.11 16.68
C PHE A 123 11.43 9.61 15.76
N LYS A 124 12.37 10.39 16.33
CA LYS A 124 13.42 11.06 15.57
C LYS A 124 14.29 10.10 14.76
N GLU A 125 14.69 8.98 15.38
CA GLU A 125 15.54 7.97 14.77
C GLU A 125 14.84 7.28 13.59
N ASP A 126 13.57 6.94 13.74
CA ASP A 126 12.76 6.32 12.70
C ASP A 126 12.48 7.30 11.55
N ALA A 127 12.18 8.56 11.88
CA ALA A 127 11.99 9.61 10.88
C ALA A 127 13.27 9.88 10.07
N ASP A 128 14.46 9.82 10.71
CA ASP A 128 15.75 9.97 10.02
C ASP A 128 15.97 8.82 9.02
N VAL A 129 15.72 7.58 9.42
CA VAL A 129 15.81 6.40 8.56
C VAL A 129 14.79 6.46 7.43
N ALA A 130 13.53 6.77 7.74
CA ALA A 130 12.47 6.86 6.74
C ALA A 130 12.74 7.96 5.71
N GLY A 131 13.18 9.14 6.16
CA GLY A 131 13.57 10.24 5.29
C GLY A 131 14.75 9.91 4.37
N THR A 132 15.65 9.03 4.82
CA THR A 132 16.78 8.55 4.01
C THR A 132 16.33 7.52 2.96
N ILE A 133 15.49 6.55 3.34
CA ILE A 133 15.16 5.40 2.49
C ILE A 133 14.04 5.72 1.49
N LEU A 134 13.00 6.44 1.92
CA LEU A 134 11.82 6.64 1.08
C LEU A 134 12.10 7.37 -0.24
N PRO A 135 12.92 8.43 -0.29
CA PRO A 135 13.26 9.06 -1.56
C PRO A 135 13.98 8.15 -2.54
N LEU A 136 14.74 7.15 -2.04
CA LEU A 136 15.53 6.25 -2.90
C LEU A 136 14.66 5.37 -3.81
N VAL A 137 13.36 5.24 -3.52
CA VAL A 137 12.44 4.45 -4.34
C VAL A 137 12.22 5.08 -5.72
N ASP A 138 12.26 6.41 -5.80
CA ASP A 138 11.89 7.17 -6.99
C ASP A 138 13.09 7.79 -7.73
N ILE A 139 14.28 7.73 -7.16
CA ILE A 139 15.48 8.36 -7.70
C ILE A 139 16.47 7.37 -8.32
N ALA A 140 17.31 7.87 -9.22
CA ALA A 140 18.34 7.09 -9.88
C ALA A 140 19.48 6.72 -8.92
N VAL A 141 20.09 5.55 -9.11
CA VAL A 141 21.19 5.03 -8.28
C VAL A 141 22.42 5.97 -8.21
N ASN A 142 22.62 6.77 -9.25
CA ASN A 142 23.73 7.72 -9.36
C ASN A 142 23.36 9.15 -8.98
N THR A 143 22.27 9.36 -8.23
CA THR A 143 21.86 10.69 -7.77
C THR A 143 22.91 11.26 -6.80
N PRO A 144 23.36 12.51 -6.98
CA PRO A 144 24.35 13.15 -6.10
C PRO A 144 23.88 13.21 -4.64
N ASN A 145 24.80 13.05 -3.68
CA ASN A 145 24.49 13.06 -2.25
C ASN A 145 23.81 14.35 -1.79
N GLU A 146 24.16 15.50 -2.37
CA GLU A 146 23.51 16.79 -2.06
C GLU A 146 22.03 16.78 -2.43
N THR A 147 21.71 16.22 -3.59
CA THR A 147 20.32 16.05 -4.04
C THR A 147 19.56 15.08 -3.14
N LEU A 148 20.20 13.97 -2.71
CA LEU A 148 19.61 13.03 -1.75
C LEU A 148 19.29 13.70 -0.41
N ALA A 149 20.21 14.54 0.09
CA ALA A 149 20.00 15.29 1.33
C ALA A 149 18.81 16.25 1.23
N GLN A 150 18.68 16.96 0.10
CA GLN A 150 17.52 17.83 -0.17
C GLN A 150 16.19 17.06 -0.21
N TYR A 151 16.16 15.91 -0.90
CA TYR A 151 14.96 15.06 -0.92
C TYR A 151 14.61 14.54 0.47
N LYS A 152 15.61 14.12 1.25
CA LYS A 152 15.41 13.69 2.64
C LYS A 152 14.74 14.80 3.46
N GLU A 153 15.26 16.03 3.39
CA GLU A 153 14.72 17.16 4.13
C GLU A 153 13.27 17.46 3.73
N ILE A 154 12.99 17.54 2.41
CA ILE A 154 11.67 17.84 1.88
C ILE A 154 10.66 16.75 2.31
N VAL A 155 11.02 15.48 2.15
CA VAL A 155 10.12 14.37 2.48
C VAL A 155 9.89 14.31 3.99
N SER A 156 10.95 14.36 4.80
CA SER A 156 10.83 14.30 6.26
C SER A 156 9.98 15.45 6.80
N LYS A 157 10.28 16.67 6.40
CA LYS A 157 9.50 17.84 6.82
C LYS A 157 8.01 17.69 6.45
N ARG A 158 7.73 17.35 5.19
CA ARG A 158 6.35 17.17 4.73
C ARG A 158 5.59 16.15 5.54
N GLN A 159 6.21 15.05 5.92
CA GLN A 159 5.52 13.97 6.63
C GLN A 159 5.39 14.27 8.14
N ILE A 160 6.43 14.82 8.76
CA ILE A 160 6.38 15.23 10.17
C ILE A 160 5.32 16.32 10.37
N ASP A 161 5.26 17.32 9.48
CA ASP A 161 4.24 18.37 9.52
C ASP A 161 2.80 17.84 9.37
N ARG A 162 2.63 16.57 9.01
CA ARG A 162 1.32 15.91 8.83
C ARG A 162 0.98 14.88 9.92
N LEU A 163 1.76 14.75 10.97
CA LEU A 163 1.46 13.84 12.09
C LEU A 163 0.09 14.09 12.71
N TRP A 164 -0.36 15.34 12.71
CA TRP A 164 -1.70 15.70 13.18
C TRP A 164 -2.85 15.02 12.41
N VAL A 165 -2.66 14.66 11.13
CA VAL A 165 -3.68 13.97 10.31
C VAL A 165 -4.03 12.61 10.89
N VAL A 166 -3.07 11.94 11.52
CA VAL A 166 -3.24 10.65 12.18
C VAL A 166 -3.42 10.79 13.71
N GLY A 167 -3.57 12.03 14.20
CA GLY A 167 -3.74 12.30 15.62
C GLY A 167 -2.48 12.07 16.46
N SER A 168 -1.30 12.05 15.85
CA SER A 168 -0.02 11.78 16.52
C SER A 168 0.60 13.08 17.05
N ASN A 169 0.79 13.15 18.35
CA ASN A 169 1.46 14.22 19.10
C ASN A 169 1.89 13.72 20.47
N ASP A 170 2.54 14.57 21.28
CA ASP A 170 3.08 14.19 22.60
C ASP A 170 1.98 13.76 23.59
N GLU A 171 0.76 14.27 23.47
CA GLU A 171 -0.34 13.91 24.37
C GLU A 171 -0.95 12.53 24.02
N THR A 172 -0.86 12.12 22.76
CA THR A 172 -1.49 10.89 22.25
C THR A 172 -0.50 9.74 22.04
N ALA A 173 0.79 9.99 22.07
CA ALA A 173 1.83 9.01 21.74
C ALA A 173 1.71 7.72 22.57
N ASP A 174 1.59 7.83 23.90
CA ASP A 174 1.45 6.67 24.79
C ASP A 174 0.16 5.88 24.53
N PHE A 175 -0.94 6.58 24.21
CA PHE A 175 -2.20 5.93 23.86
C PHE A 175 -2.10 5.18 22.52
N ILE A 176 -1.44 5.76 21.52
CA ILE A 176 -1.20 5.12 20.23
C ILE A 176 -0.34 3.86 20.41
N ASP A 177 0.74 3.95 21.19
CA ASP A 177 1.61 2.82 21.50
C ASP A 177 0.87 1.68 22.21
N ALA A 178 0.12 1.99 23.27
CA ALA A 178 -0.68 1.00 23.99
C ALA A 178 -1.76 0.35 23.10
N SER A 179 -2.38 1.14 22.22
CA SER A 179 -3.39 0.66 21.27
C SER A 179 -2.79 -0.27 20.22
N TYR A 180 -1.63 0.06 19.70
CA TYR A 180 -0.92 -0.79 18.72
C TYR A 180 -0.41 -2.09 19.35
N LYS A 181 0.15 -2.04 20.55
CA LYS A 181 0.58 -3.24 21.28
C LYS A 181 -0.60 -4.18 21.57
N ARG A 182 -1.77 -3.63 21.94
CA ARG A 182 -2.99 -4.43 22.09
C ARG A 182 -3.40 -5.10 20.78
N PHE A 183 -3.38 -4.37 19.67
CA PHE A 183 -3.63 -4.94 18.34
C PHE A 183 -2.67 -6.08 18.02
N LEU A 184 -1.37 -5.90 18.24
CA LEU A 184 -0.36 -6.94 17.99
C LEU A 184 -0.60 -8.19 18.87
N ASN A 185 -0.94 -8.03 20.14
CA ASN A 185 -1.25 -9.15 21.03
C ASN A 185 -2.49 -9.94 20.57
N LEU A 186 -3.55 -9.25 20.13
CA LEU A 186 -4.73 -9.89 19.57
C LEU A 186 -4.41 -10.67 18.29
N MET A 187 -3.58 -10.10 17.43
CA MET A 187 -3.12 -10.76 16.20
C MET A 187 -2.25 -11.98 16.51
N GLU A 188 -1.34 -11.87 17.46
CA GLU A 188 -0.49 -12.98 17.91
C GLU A 188 -1.34 -14.15 18.41
N GLU A 189 -2.31 -13.89 19.30
CA GLU A 189 -3.22 -14.90 19.83
C GLU A 189 -4.07 -15.54 18.74
N HIS A 190 -4.62 -14.75 17.83
CA HIS A 190 -5.43 -15.25 16.72
C HIS A 190 -4.63 -16.15 15.78
N LEU A 191 -3.43 -15.71 15.38
CA LEU A 191 -2.59 -16.41 14.42
C LEU A 191 -1.98 -17.73 14.96
N LEU A 192 -2.01 -17.97 16.27
CA LEU A 192 -1.68 -19.29 16.83
C LEU A 192 -2.65 -20.36 16.39
N ASN A 193 -3.90 -20.00 16.12
CA ASN A 193 -4.99 -20.95 15.83
C ASN A 193 -5.48 -20.88 14.39
N SER A 194 -5.27 -19.77 13.70
CA SER A 194 -5.72 -19.56 12.31
C SER A 194 -4.67 -18.82 11.52
N PRO A 195 -4.26 -19.29 10.31
CA PRO A 195 -3.31 -18.59 9.47
C PRO A 195 -3.90 -17.36 8.77
N PHE A 196 -5.22 -17.16 8.85
CA PHE A 196 -5.97 -16.05 8.25
C PHE A 196 -6.95 -15.46 9.25
N LEU A 197 -7.45 -14.26 8.98
CA LEU A 197 -8.43 -13.59 9.83
C LEU A 197 -9.84 -14.16 9.71
N LEU A 198 -10.17 -14.74 8.56
CA LEU A 198 -11.43 -15.40 8.26
C LEU A 198 -11.18 -16.73 7.57
#